data_0c517e2fd02c2f1a3e891c827db53b77
#
_entry.id   0c517e2fd02c2f1a3e891c827db53b77
#
_cell.length_a   1.000
_cell.length_b   1.000
_cell.length_c   1.000
_cell.angle_alpha   90.00
_cell.angle_beta   90.00
_cell.angle_gamma   90.00
#
_symmetry.space_group_name_H-M   'P 1'
#
loop_
_entity.id
_entity.type
_entity.pdbx_description
1 polymer ?
#
loop_
_entity_poly.entity_id
_entity_poly.type
_entity_poly.pdbx_seq_one_letter_code
_entity_poly.pdbx_strand_id
1 'polypeptide(L)'
;MLSALWDKIANSCTHHRCEETVDLLEEALRLQPANSELHFRLGICHSGGCRHNSLTNPDVAVEYLRQALSLTASSEDSLFCAGILDALGNSYVCSRQLPKKARLEAALDCHRTAAALYRSRNMLDDWAREEYNQGTAWCELPEEDCPDKWQQAIRHYEQALQVRTRDKNPLRCAATLQNLGTAYRRLNTGDKAANVMKAAQCYRRALAICNLSSFPVQHAALCNNLGNAYLSLAMHDEKIRHRCARYALKRLDRALGVRTRAEYPVDYAVTQYNRGQAFLLLKADDLQDCYIRAVACFQEAHDCFLLCGQARSARTARQQVQRVRLLAASRHM
;
A
#
# COMPACT_ATOMS: atom_id res chain seq x y z
N MET A 1 2.18 44.69 -2.37
CA MET A 1 1.18 43.86 -1.67
C MET A 1 1.39 42.38 -1.97
N LEU A 2 1.37 41.94 -3.21
CA LEU A 2 1.60 40.52 -3.59
C LEU A 2 2.97 39.96 -3.18
N SER A 3 4.08 40.69 -3.35
CA SER A 3 5.41 40.25 -2.93
C SER A 3 5.45 39.96 -1.42
N ALA A 4 4.90 40.85 -0.59
CA ALA A 4 4.85 40.65 0.85
C ALA A 4 3.95 39.46 1.25
N LEU A 5 2.95 39.14 0.44
CA LEU A 5 2.08 37.97 0.64
C LEU A 5 2.83 36.67 0.32
N TRP A 6 3.62 36.63 -0.75
CA TRP A 6 4.48 35.52 -1.10
C TRP A 6 5.53 35.23 -0.03
N ASP A 7 6.13 36.29 0.57
CA ASP A 7 7.08 36.13 1.68
C ASP A 7 6.42 35.52 2.92
N LYS A 8 5.17 35.93 3.23
CA LYS A 8 4.38 35.34 4.32
C LYS A 8 4.04 33.88 4.05
N ILE A 9 3.61 33.54 2.83
CA ILE A 9 3.30 32.16 2.41
C ILE A 9 4.54 31.28 2.55
N ALA A 10 5.70 31.73 2.06
CA ALA A 10 6.96 31.02 2.18
C ALA A 10 7.33 30.76 3.65
N ASN A 11 7.19 31.78 4.51
CA ASN A 11 7.47 31.67 5.93
C ASN A 11 6.50 30.74 6.66
N SER A 12 5.21 30.79 6.35
CA SER A 12 4.17 29.91 6.91
C SER A 12 4.41 28.44 6.50
N CYS A 13 4.78 28.18 5.25
CA CYS A 13 5.15 26.84 4.76
C CYS A 13 6.37 26.27 5.50
N THR A 14 7.41 27.07 5.75
CA THR A 14 8.63 26.62 6.45
C THR A 14 8.38 26.28 7.92
N HIS A 15 7.39 26.90 8.55
CA HIS A 15 7.00 26.65 9.95
C HIS A 15 5.86 25.65 10.12
N HIS A 16 5.45 24.96 9.04
CA HIS A 16 4.36 23.96 9.04
C HIS A 16 3.00 24.48 9.55
N ARG A 17 2.70 25.76 9.34
CA ARG A 17 1.43 26.39 9.70
C ARG A 17 0.43 26.23 8.57
N CYS A 18 -0.10 25.03 8.39
CA CYS A 18 -0.91 24.67 7.22
C CYS A 18 -2.19 25.52 7.08
N GLU A 19 -2.88 25.83 8.17
CA GLU A 19 -4.10 26.64 8.16
C GLU A 19 -3.79 28.09 7.71
N GLU A 20 -2.82 28.74 8.34
CA GLU A 20 -2.36 30.05 7.97
C GLU A 20 -1.86 30.11 6.51
N THR A 21 -1.21 29.04 6.04
CA THR A 21 -0.76 28.94 4.64
C THR A 21 -1.95 28.91 3.68
N VAL A 22 -3.00 28.17 3.98
CA VAL A 22 -4.21 28.09 3.15
C VAL A 22 -4.90 29.44 3.12
N ASP A 23 -5.11 30.10 4.26
CA ASP A 23 -5.73 31.43 4.32
C ASP A 23 -4.97 32.47 3.47
N LEU A 24 -3.63 32.48 3.56
CA LEU A 24 -2.78 33.37 2.77
C LEU A 24 -2.82 33.05 1.27
N LEU A 25 -2.88 31.76 0.91
CA LEU A 25 -3.01 31.33 -0.49
C LEU A 25 -4.38 31.72 -1.06
N GLU A 26 -5.46 31.59 -0.29
CA GLU A 26 -6.79 32.03 -0.69
C GLU A 26 -6.88 33.55 -0.85
N GLU A 27 -6.24 34.33 0.03
CA GLU A 27 -6.15 35.77 -0.12
C GLU A 27 -5.39 36.14 -1.41
N ALA A 28 -4.26 35.48 -1.68
CA ALA A 28 -3.52 35.68 -2.91
C ALA A 28 -4.33 35.31 -4.15
N LEU A 29 -5.11 34.22 -4.09
CA LEU A 29 -5.95 33.78 -5.19
C LEU A 29 -7.10 34.75 -5.49
N ARG A 30 -7.67 35.42 -4.47
CA ARG A 30 -8.66 36.50 -4.71
C ARG A 30 -8.07 37.67 -5.52
N LEU A 31 -6.76 37.93 -5.35
CA LEU A 31 -6.05 38.95 -6.10
C LEU A 31 -5.65 38.52 -7.51
N GLN A 32 -5.38 37.22 -7.67
CA GLN A 32 -4.94 36.61 -8.94
C GLN A 32 -5.71 35.30 -9.23
N PRO A 33 -6.98 35.35 -9.61
CA PRO A 33 -7.81 34.14 -9.79
C PRO A 33 -7.32 33.21 -10.90
N ALA A 34 -6.59 33.70 -11.89
CA ALA A 34 -6.03 32.89 -12.98
C ALA A 34 -4.58 32.44 -12.77
N ASN A 35 -4.09 32.43 -11.51
CA ASN A 35 -2.74 32.02 -11.21
C ASN A 35 -2.69 30.50 -10.95
N SER A 36 -2.12 29.74 -11.88
CA SER A 36 -2.02 28.27 -11.80
C SER A 36 -1.17 27.78 -10.62
N GLU A 37 -0.12 28.51 -10.24
CA GLU A 37 0.74 28.17 -9.10
C GLU A 37 -0.02 28.25 -7.77
N LEU A 38 -0.87 29.26 -7.58
CA LEU A 38 -1.70 29.40 -6.38
C LEU A 38 -2.72 28.26 -6.26
N HIS A 39 -3.38 27.92 -7.36
CA HIS A 39 -4.27 26.75 -7.42
C HIS A 39 -3.54 25.46 -7.13
N PHE A 40 -2.35 25.25 -7.70
CA PHE A 40 -1.52 24.07 -7.44
C PHE A 40 -1.15 23.95 -5.95
N ARG A 41 -0.68 25.03 -5.33
CA ARG A 41 -0.31 25.04 -3.90
C ARG A 41 -1.48 24.75 -2.98
N LEU A 42 -2.66 25.33 -3.24
CA LEU A 42 -3.89 25.01 -2.51
C LEU A 42 -4.26 23.52 -2.67
N GLY A 43 -4.17 22.99 -3.90
CA GLY A 43 -4.37 21.58 -4.15
C GLY A 43 -3.42 20.69 -3.35
N ILE A 44 -2.12 21.04 -3.27
CA ILE A 44 -1.13 20.31 -2.44
C ILE A 44 -1.49 20.39 -0.96
N CYS A 45 -1.89 21.56 -0.45
CA CYS A 45 -2.32 21.69 0.95
C CYS A 45 -3.49 20.77 1.27
N HIS A 46 -4.51 20.69 0.40
CA HIS A 46 -5.67 19.83 0.60
C HIS A 46 -5.42 18.34 0.29
N SER A 47 -4.40 17.98 -0.47
CA SER A 47 -4.06 16.58 -0.79
C SER A 47 -3.43 15.78 0.36
N GLY A 48 -3.12 16.43 1.49
CA GLY A 48 -2.45 15.80 2.64
C GLY A 48 -0.92 15.83 2.54
N GLY A 49 -0.36 16.67 1.69
CA GLY A 49 1.10 16.89 1.58
C GLY A 49 1.74 17.41 2.86
N CYS A 50 0.96 17.99 3.76
CA CYS A 50 1.38 18.44 5.09
C CYS A 50 0.97 17.43 6.15
N ARG A 51 1.91 16.79 6.83
CA ARG A 51 1.70 15.70 7.81
C ARG A 51 0.82 16.06 9.04
N HIS A 52 0.51 17.33 9.26
CA HIS A 52 -0.25 17.83 10.41
C HIS A 52 -1.47 18.66 9.98
N ASN A 53 -2.01 18.41 8.78
CA ASN A 53 -3.10 19.21 8.24
C ASN A 53 -4.46 18.61 8.59
N SER A 54 -5.23 19.29 9.46
CA SER A 54 -6.65 19.01 9.73
C SER A 54 -7.55 19.28 8.50
N LEU A 55 -7.04 20.00 7.51
CA LEU A 55 -7.74 20.45 6.30
C LEU A 55 -7.63 19.46 5.12
N THR A 56 -7.07 18.24 5.33
CA THR A 56 -6.95 17.26 4.26
C THR A 56 -8.32 16.90 3.69
N ASN A 57 -8.59 17.34 2.46
CA ASN A 57 -9.78 17.03 1.69
C ASN A 57 -9.39 16.73 0.24
N PRO A 58 -9.26 15.45 -0.14
CA PRO A 58 -8.86 15.07 -1.49
C PRO A 58 -9.80 15.57 -2.59
N ASP A 59 -11.07 15.77 -2.27
CA ASP A 59 -12.07 16.24 -3.23
C ASP A 59 -11.86 17.73 -3.56
N VAL A 60 -11.58 18.55 -2.56
CA VAL A 60 -11.19 19.97 -2.74
C VAL A 60 -9.83 20.06 -3.46
N ALA A 61 -8.88 19.15 -3.13
CA ALA A 61 -7.61 19.09 -3.83
C ALA A 61 -7.80 18.85 -5.34
N VAL A 62 -8.69 17.92 -5.72
CA VAL A 62 -9.02 17.65 -7.13
C VAL A 62 -9.53 18.89 -7.83
N GLU A 63 -10.39 19.69 -7.21
CA GLU A 63 -10.93 20.91 -7.79
C GLU A 63 -9.83 21.93 -8.09
N TYR A 64 -9.00 22.25 -7.09
CA TYR A 64 -7.88 23.18 -7.25
C TYR A 64 -6.86 22.70 -8.27
N LEU A 65 -6.49 21.42 -8.26
CA LEU A 65 -5.50 20.87 -9.19
C LEU A 65 -6.02 20.82 -10.63
N ARG A 66 -7.31 20.58 -10.84
CA ARG A 66 -7.93 20.69 -12.18
C ARG A 66 -7.91 22.13 -12.69
N GLN A 67 -8.18 23.10 -11.84
CA GLN A 67 -8.06 24.52 -12.18
C GLN A 67 -6.60 24.86 -12.54
N ALA A 68 -5.64 24.44 -11.71
CA ALA A 68 -4.23 24.64 -12.02
C ALA A 68 -3.85 24.08 -13.39
N LEU A 69 -4.29 22.86 -13.70
CA LEU A 69 -4.00 22.19 -14.97
C LEU A 69 -4.65 22.96 -16.16
N SER A 70 -5.89 23.40 -16.02
CA SER A 70 -6.58 24.14 -17.08
C SER A 70 -5.91 25.50 -17.41
N LEU A 71 -5.37 26.17 -16.39
CA LEU A 71 -4.64 27.43 -16.55
C LEU A 71 -3.22 27.22 -17.11
N THR A 72 -2.68 26.01 -17.01
CA THR A 72 -1.32 25.69 -17.48
C THR A 72 -1.31 25.16 -18.93
N ALA A 73 -2.46 24.78 -19.50
CA ALA A 73 -2.57 24.16 -20.81
C ALA A 73 -1.98 25.02 -21.96
N SER A 74 -1.78 26.32 -21.74
CA SER A 74 -1.13 27.25 -22.67
C SER A 74 0.34 27.52 -22.37
N SER A 75 0.91 26.90 -21.31
CA SER A 75 2.32 27.10 -20.92
C SER A 75 3.22 26.01 -21.49
N GLU A 76 4.45 26.39 -21.86
CA GLU A 76 5.48 25.46 -22.34
C GLU A 76 6.12 24.66 -21.18
N ASP A 77 5.73 24.87 -19.93
CA ASP A 77 6.33 24.20 -18.77
C ASP A 77 5.73 22.81 -18.53
N SER A 78 6.26 21.84 -19.30
CA SER A 78 5.84 20.45 -19.19
C SER A 78 6.17 19.81 -17.83
N LEU A 79 7.15 20.31 -17.06
CA LEU A 79 7.49 19.77 -15.74
C LEU A 79 6.50 20.24 -14.69
N PHE A 80 6.05 21.49 -14.75
CA PHE A 80 4.99 21.99 -13.89
C PHE A 80 3.68 21.24 -14.13
N CYS A 81 3.30 21.02 -15.41
CA CYS A 81 2.16 20.17 -15.76
C CYS A 81 2.29 18.76 -15.18
N ALA A 82 3.48 18.15 -15.25
CA ALA A 82 3.72 16.82 -14.69
C ALA A 82 3.55 16.81 -13.16
N GLY A 83 4.01 17.85 -12.47
CA GLY A 83 3.82 18.01 -11.01
C GLY A 83 2.33 18.14 -10.62
N ILE A 84 1.55 18.91 -11.39
CA ILE A 84 0.10 19.02 -11.17
C ILE A 84 -0.58 17.67 -11.39
N LEU A 85 -0.23 16.96 -12.46
CA LEU A 85 -0.80 15.64 -12.79
C LEU A 85 -0.46 14.57 -11.73
N ASP A 86 0.78 14.56 -11.20
CA ASP A 86 1.16 13.67 -10.09
C ASP A 86 0.26 13.92 -8.86
N ALA A 87 0.13 15.19 -8.44
CA ALA A 87 -0.70 15.56 -7.30
C ALA A 87 -2.19 15.24 -7.54
N LEU A 88 -2.69 15.49 -8.75
CA LEU A 88 -4.07 15.20 -9.14
C LEU A 88 -4.34 13.70 -9.14
N GLY A 89 -3.44 12.88 -9.69
CA GLY A 89 -3.54 11.43 -9.67
C GLY A 89 -3.61 10.88 -8.23
N ASN A 90 -2.72 11.35 -7.35
CA ASN A 90 -2.73 10.97 -5.94
C ASN A 90 -4.04 11.39 -5.23
N SER A 91 -4.57 12.58 -5.55
CA SER A 91 -5.83 13.07 -4.99
C SER A 91 -7.03 12.26 -5.47
N TYR A 92 -7.06 11.86 -6.75
CA TYR A 92 -8.10 10.96 -7.26
C TYR A 92 -8.12 9.61 -6.55
N VAL A 93 -6.96 9.00 -6.27
CA VAL A 93 -6.89 7.73 -5.50
C VAL A 93 -7.61 7.85 -4.15
N CYS A 94 -7.56 9.00 -3.49
CA CYS A 94 -8.16 9.25 -2.18
C CYS A 94 -9.56 9.87 -2.23
N SER A 95 -10.01 10.42 -3.37
CA SER A 95 -11.30 11.08 -3.56
C SER A 95 -12.48 10.15 -3.24
N ARG A 96 -13.59 10.75 -2.77
CA ARG A 96 -14.84 10.04 -2.49
C ARG A 96 -16.00 10.49 -3.36
N GLN A 97 -15.83 11.53 -4.16
CA GLN A 97 -16.88 12.06 -5.06
C GLN A 97 -17.20 11.13 -6.23
N LEU A 98 -16.20 10.39 -6.71
CA LEU A 98 -16.36 9.49 -7.83
C LEU A 98 -16.45 8.02 -7.38
N PRO A 99 -17.18 7.17 -8.13
CA PRO A 99 -17.12 5.71 -7.95
C PRO A 99 -15.68 5.20 -8.02
N LYS A 100 -15.38 4.16 -7.24
CA LYS A 100 -14.01 3.64 -7.09
C LYS A 100 -13.30 3.40 -8.42
N LYS A 101 -13.97 2.81 -9.40
CA LYS A 101 -13.41 2.55 -10.73
C LYS A 101 -13.05 3.85 -11.44
N ALA A 102 -14.00 4.77 -11.56
CA ALA A 102 -13.81 6.03 -12.29
C ALA A 102 -12.67 6.88 -11.71
N ARG A 103 -12.57 6.98 -10.36
CA ARG A 103 -11.48 7.73 -9.73
C ARG A 103 -10.10 7.10 -9.94
N LEU A 104 -10.02 5.75 -9.96
CA LEU A 104 -8.76 5.05 -10.21
C LEU A 104 -8.35 5.11 -11.68
N GLU A 105 -9.29 5.07 -12.61
CA GLU A 105 -9.04 5.31 -14.05
C GLU A 105 -8.53 6.73 -14.28
N ALA A 106 -9.17 7.74 -13.67
CA ALA A 106 -8.68 9.13 -13.74
C ALA A 106 -7.28 9.29 -13.14
N ALA A 107 -6.98 8.61 -12.02
CA ALA A 107 -5.65 8.60 -11.43
C ALA A 107 -4.61 7.96 -12.36
N LEU A 108 -4.96 6.84 -13.00
CA LEU A 108 -4.08 6.18 -13.98
C LEU A 108 -3.77 7.07 -15.19
N ASP A 109 -4.76 7.80 -15.69
CA ASP A 109 -4.55 8.74 -16.81
C ASP A 109 -3.62 9.88 -16.43
N CYS A 110 -3.79 10.46 -15.24
CA CYS A 110 -2.90 11.48 -14.70
C CYS A 110 -1.46 10.94 -14.54
N HIS A 111 -1.27 9.82 -13.85
CA HIS A 111 0.05 9.23 -13.62
C HIS A 111 0.73 8.81 -14.94
N ARG A 112 -0.02 8.28 -15.92
CA ARG A 112 0.50 7.93 -17.24
C ARG A 112 1.03 9.16 -17.98
N THR A 113 0.27 10.25 -17.97
CA THR A 113 0.67 11.50 -18.64
C THR A 113 1.88 12.12 -17.94
N ALA A 114 1.87 12.18 -16.61
CA ALA A 114 3.00 12.66 -15.81
C ALA A 114 4.27 11.83 -16.09
N ALA A 115 4.16 10.50 -16.12
CA ALA A 115 5.28 9.61 -16.43
C ALA A 115 5.88 9.89 -17.82
N ALA A 116 5.04 10.11 -18.83
CA ALA A 116 5.52 10.45 -20.19
C ALA A 116 6.30 11.77 -20.20
N LEU A 117 5.79 12.80 -19.51
CA LEU A 117 6.46 14.10 -19.39
C LEU A 117 7.78 13.99 -18.63
N TYR A 118 7.84 13.32 -17.48
CA TYR A 118 9.09 13.12 -16.73
C TYR A 118 10.12 12.33 -17.54
N ARG A 119 9.68 11.29 -18.26
CA ARG A 119 10.58 10.50 -19.09
C ARG A 119 11.16 11.30 -20.25
N SER A 120 10.37 12.16 -20.92
CA SER A 120 10.82 13.02 -22.02
C SER A 120 11.88 14.03 -21.59
N ARG A 121 11.88 14.41 -20.28
CA ARG A 121 12.84 15.33 -19.66
C ARG A 121 13.95 14.62 -18.89
N ASN A 122 14.07 13.30 -19.03
CA ASN A 122 15.08 12.45 -18.36
C ASN A 122 15.01 12.52 -16.81
N MET A 123 13.83 12.87 -16.24
CA MET A 123 13.55 12.89 -14.82
C MET A 123 13.22 11.48 -14.32
N LEU A 124 14.24 10.59 -14.28
CA LEU A 124 14.04 9.16 -14.09
C LEU A 124 13.49 8.79 -12.72
N ASP A 125 13.86 9.52 -11.64
CA ASP A 125 13.35 9.25 -10.29
C ASP A 125 11.85 9.58 -10.17
N ASP A 126 11.41 10.67 -10.82
CA ASP A 126 10.00 11.06 -10.88
C ASP A 126 9.22 10.12 -11.79
N TRP A 127 9.76 9.76 -12.95
CA TRP A 127 9.18 8.71 -13.79
C TRP A 127 8.97 7.40 -13.03
N ALA A 128 9.96 6.94 -12.27
CA ALA A 128 9.83 5.72 -11.47
C ALA A 128 8.83 5.85 -10.31
N ARG A 129 8.58 7.07 -9.83
CA ARG A 129 7.50 7.35 -8.88
C ARG A 129 6.14 7.16 -9.54
N GLU A 130 5.96 7.69 -10.74
CA GLU A 130 4.72 7.53 -11.49
C GLU A 130 4.45 6.08 -11.90
N GLU A 131 5.48 5.33 -12.29
CA GLU A 131 5.34 3.90 -12.55
C GLU A 131 4.88 3.14 -11.28
N TYR A 132 5.45 3.46 -10.12
CA TYR A 132 5.01 2.88 -8.85
C TYR A 132 3.55 3.25 -8.52
N ASN A 133 3.15 4.50 -8.74
CA ASN A 133 1.79 4.98 -8.47
C ASN A 133 0.77 4.28 -9.40
N GLN A 134 1.10 4.13 -10.69
CA GLN A 134 0.29 3.35 -11.63
C GLN A 134 0.13 1.90 -11.17
N GLY A 135 1.22 1.24 -10.77
CA GLY A 135 1.16 -0.12 -10.23
C GLY A 135 0.23 -0.23 -9.02
N THR A 136 0.25 0.77 -8.14
CA THR A 136 -0.63 0.83 -6.96
C THR A 136 -2.09 1.04 -7.35
N ALA A 137 -2.38 1.97 -8.26
CA ALA A 137 -3.74 2.22 -8.75
C ALA A 137 -4.32 0.97 -9.45
N TRP A 138 -3.53 0.26 -10.27
CA TRP A 138 -3.93 -1.02 -10.85
C TRP A 138 -4.30 -2.07 -9.79
N CYS A 139 -3.52 -2.20 -8.72
CA CYS A 139 -3.84 -3.13 -7.63
C CYS A 139 -5.17 -2.84 -6.96
N GLU A 140 -5.60 -1.59 -6.91
CA GLU A 140 -6.82 -1.16 -6.23
C GLU A 140 -8.09 -1.28 -7.08
N LEU A 141 -7.98 -1.38 -8.42
CA LEU A 141 -9.13 -1.59 -9.30
C LEU A 141 -9.93 -2.84 -8.90
N PRO A 142 -11.27 -2.84 -9.08
CA PRO A 142 -12.07 -4.05 -8.89
C PRO A 142 -11.62 -5.16 -9.85
N GLU A 143 -11.54 -6.40 -9.37
CA GLU A 143 -11.05 -7.54 -10.17
C GLU A 143 -12.06 -7.94 -11.25
N GLU A 144 -13.34 -7.73 -10.98
CA GLU A 144 -14.46 -7.99 -11.90
C GLU A 144 -14.36 -7.10 -13.17
N ASP A 145 -13.88 -5.88 -13.01
CA ASP A 145 -13.75 -4.91 -14.10
C ASP A 145 -12.44 -5.02 -14.89
N CYS A 146 -11.38 -5.53 -14.25
CA CYS A 146 -10.02 -5.53 -14.79
C CYS A 146 -9.31 -6.86 -14.46
N PRO A 147 -9.58 -7.93 -15.22
CA PRO A 147 -9.02 -9.26 -14.94
C PRO A 147 -7.51 -9.33 -15.06
N ASP A 148 -6.89 -8.44 -15.82
CA ASP A 148 -5.44 -8.33 -16.03
C ASP A 148 -4.73 -7.34 -15.08
N LYS A 149 -5.45 -6.77 -14.11
CA LYS A 149 -4.91 -5.73 -13.20
C LYS A 149 -3.59 -6.13 -12.53
N TRP A 150 -3.43 -7.39 -12.16
CA TRP A 150 -2.22 -7.86 -11.50
C TRP A 150 -1.02 -7.92 -12.47
N GLN A 151 -1.26 -8.26 -13.76
CA GLN A 151 -0.22 -8.20 -14.80
C GLN A 151 0.22 -6.76 -15.05
N GLN A 152 -0.74 -5.83 -15.14
CA GLN A 152 -0.43 -4.41 -15.32
C GLN A 152 0.36 -3.87 -14.13
N ALA A 153 -0.08 -4.17 -12.89
CA ALA A 153 0.63 -3.77 -11.69
C ALA A 153 2.07 -4.31 -11.64
N ILE A 154 2.28 -5.58 -11.99
CA ILE A 154 3.60 -6.21 -12.06
C ILE A 154 4.49 -5.45 -13.04
N ARG A 155 4.00 -5.18 -14.26
CA ARG A 155 4.74 -4.45 -15.30
C ARG A 155 5.21 -3.09 -14.79
N HIS A 156 4.34 -2.31 -14.18
CA HIS A 156 4.65 -0.98 -13.67
C HIS A 156 5.65 -1.02 -12.50
N TYR A 157 5.51 -1.96 -11.57
CA TYR A 157 6.49 -2.12 -10.49
C TYR A 157 7.86 -2.57 -10.99
N GLU A 158 7.93 -3.44 -12.00
CA GLU A 158 9.19 -3.85 -12.64
C GLU A 158 9.86 -2.67 -13.34
N GLN A 159 9.10 -1.81 -13.99
CA GLN A 159 9.60 -0.56 -14.58
C GLN A 159 10.15 0.39 -13.50
N ALA A 160 9.43 0.60 -12.42
CA ALA A 160 9.91 1.41 -11.31
C ALA A 160 11.23 0.89 -10.70
N LEU A 161 11.41 -0.44 -10.63
CA LEU A 161 12.61 -1.07 -10.09
C LEU A 161 13.85 -0.93 -10.99
N GLN A 162 13.72 -0.50 -12.26
CA GLN A 162 14.87 -0.17 -13.10
C GLN A 162 15.65 1.04 -12.53
N VAL A 163 14.96 1.95 -11.84
CA VAL A 163 15.54 3.15 -11.24
C VAL A 163 15.64 3.03 -9.72
N ARG A 164 14.60 2.52 -9.08
CA ARG A 164 14.55 2.30 -7.63
C ARG A 164 15.38 1.08 -7.23
N THR A 165 16.70 1.26 -7.21
CA THR A 165 17.62 0.19 -6.81
C THR A 165 17.93 0.24 -5.30
N ARG A 166 18.49 -0.85 -4.77
CA ARG A 166 18.93 -0.91 -3.38
C ARG A 166 19.93 0.19 -3.03
N ASP A 167 20.82 0.51 -3.96
CA ASP A 167 21.92 1.45 -3.72
C ASP A 167 21.49 2.90 -3.82
N LYS A 168 20.59 3.21 -4.76
CA LYS A 168 20.10 4.59 -4.96
C LYS A 168 18.98 4.97 -4.01
N ASN A 169 17.97 4.11 -3.86
CA ASN A 169 16.74 4.40 -3.14
C ASN A 169 16.26 3.17 -2.34
N PRO A 170 17.00 2.73 -1.28
CA PRO A 170 16.76 1.46 -0.61
C PRO A 170 15.32 1.28 -0.11
N LEU A 171 14.75 2.28 0.57
CA LEU A 171 13.39 2.19 1.11
C LEU A 171 12.32 2.16 0.00
N ARG A 172 12.49 2.98 -1.05
CA ARG A 172 11.57 2.95 -2.21
C ARG A 172 11.70 1.63 -2.97
N CYS A 173 12.91 1.08 -3.09
CA CYS A 173 13.14 -0.25 -3.65
C CYS A 173 12.40 -1.32 -2.83
N ALA A 174 12.56 -1.33 -1.51
CA ALA A 174 11.90 -2.29 -0.63
C ALA A 174 10.37 -2.21 -0.70
N ALA A 175 9.79 -1.00 -0.70
CA ALA A 175 8.37 -0.79 -0.84
C ALA A 175 7.85 -1.30 -2.21
N THR A 176 8.58 -1.02 -3.29
CA THR A 176 8.21 -1.48 -4.64
C THR A 176 8.30 -3.01 -4.71
N LEU A 177 9.35 -3.64 -4.15
CA LEU A 177 9.47 -5.09 -4.06
C LEU A 177 8.35 -5.74 -3.22
N GLN A 178 7.92 -5.09 -2.15
CA GLN A 178 6.79 -5.56 -1.33
C GLN A 178 5.51 -5.60 -2.14
N ASN A 179 5.20 -4.53 -2.87
CA ASN A 179 3.99 -4.43 -3.68
C ASN A 179 4.05 -5.37 -4.90
N LEU A 180 5.20 -5.47 -5.57
CA LEU A 180 5.44 -6.44 -6.63
C LEU A 180 5.22 -7.88 -6.15
N GLY A 181 5.73 -8.22 -4.96
CA GLY A 181 5.50 -9.52 -4.35
C GLY A 181 4.01 -9.77 -4.06
N THR A 182 3.27 -8.74 -3.63
CA THR A 182 1.83 -8.84 -3.41
C THR A 182 1.08 -9.05 -4.72
N ALA A 183 1.44 -8.36 -5.79
CA ALA A 183 0.85 -8.52 -7.12
C ALA A 183 1.11 -9.93 -7.68
N TYR A 184 2.35 -10.44 -7.60
CA TYR A 184 2.65 -11.82 -7.98
C TYR A 184 1.86 -12.86 -7.19
N ARG A 185 1.70 -12.69 -5.88
CA ARG A 185 0.93 -13.60 -5.03
C ARG A 185 -0.56 -13.60 -5.38
N ARG A 186 -1.08 -12.45 -5.83
CA ARG A 186 -2.49 -12.28 -6.24
C ARG A 186 -2.74 -12.74 -7.66
N LEU A 187 -1.74 -12.75 -8.51
CA LEU A 187 -1.87 -13.15 -9.92
C LEU A 187 -2.48 -14.54 -10.05
N ASN A 188 -3.59 -14.64 -10.78
CA ASN A 188 -4.37 -15.88 -10.97
C ASN A 188 -4.11 -16.56 -12.32
N THR A 189 -3.30 -15.94 -13.19
CA THR A 189 -2.94 -16.51 -14.50
C THR A 189 -1.58 -17.21 -14.44
N GLY A 190 -1.38 -18.22 -15.29
CA GLY A 190 -0.16 -19.02 -15.33
C GLY A 190 0.00 -19.98 -14.13
N ASP A 191 1.21 -20.43 -13.90
CA ASP A 191 1.53 -21.32 -12.77
C ASP A 191 1.48 -20.55 -11.43
N LYS A 192 0.50 -20.88 -10.62
CA LYS A 192 0.28 -20.26 -9.31
C LYS A 192 1.45 -20.47 -8.35
N ALA A 193 2.06 -21.66 -8.34
CA ALA A 193 3.19 -21.94 -7.46
C ALA A 193 4.42 -21.12 -7.88
N ALA A 194 4.69 -21.01 -9.18
CA ALA A 194 5.76 -20.17 -9.70
C ALA A 194 5.54 -18.69 -9.36
N ASN A 195 4.30 -18.18 -9.49
CA ASN A 195 3.98 -16.80 -9.12
C ASN A 195 4.20 -16.55 -7.64
N VAL A 196 3.78 -17.46 -6.75
CA VAL A 196 4.00 -17.34 -5.31
C VAL A 196 5.50 -17.45 -4.96
N MET A 197 6.28 -18.24 -5.69
CA MET A 197 7.75 -18.26 -5.51
C MET A 197 8.39 -16.92 -5.89
N LYS A 198 7.97 -16.28 -6.99
CA LYS A 198 8.40 -14.93 -7.34
C LYS A 198 8.03 -13.92 -6.25
N ALA A 199 6.82 -14.01 -5.69
CA ALA A 199 6.42 -13.19 -4.56
C ALA A 199 7.34 -13.37 -3.35
N ALA A 200 7.63 -14.61 -2.96
CA ALA A 200 8.54 -14.92 -1.85
C ALA A 200 9.97 -14.39 -2.11
N GLN A 201 10.43 -14.41 -3.35
CA GLN A 201 11.72 -13.84 -3.74
C GLN A 201 11.72 -12.31 -3.59
N CYS A 202 10.66 -11.62 -4.03
CA CYS A 202 10.52 -10.18 -3.85
C CYS A 202 10.55 -9.79 -2.35
N TYR A 203 9.78 -10.49 -1.50
CA TYR A 203 9.79 -10.22 -0.07
C TYR A 203 11.14 -10.50 0.59
N ARG A 204 11.88 -11.54 0.18
CA ARG A 204 13.24 -11.79 0.68
C ARG A 204 14.22 -10.69 0.27
N ARG A 205 14.13 -10.18 -0.97
CA ARG A 205 14.93 -9.04 -1.42
C ARG A 205 14.62 -7.79 -0.60
N ALA A 206 13.35 -7.51 -0.33
CA ALA A 206 12.94 -6.38 0.50
C ALA A 206 13.42 -6.53 1.96
N LEU A 207 13.37 -7.75 2.55
CA LEU A 207 13.89 -8.04 3.88
C LEU A 207 15.41 -7.85 4.02
N ALA A 208 16.16 -8.03 2.92
CA ALA A 208 17.59 -7.74 2.90
C ALA A 208 17.90 -6.23 2.97
N ILE A 209 16.91 -5.38 2.70
CA ILE A 209 17.00 -3.92 2.82
C ILE A 209 16.44 -3.47 4.17
N CYS A 210 15.22 -3.90 4.50
CA CYS A 210 14.54 -3.51 5.74
C CYS A 210 14.90 -4.51 6.86
N ASN A 211 16.01 -4.27 7.56
CA ASN A 211 16.39 -5.05 8.72
C ASN A 211 15.57 -4.68 9.98
N LEU A 212 15.56 -5.56 10.97
CA LEU A 212 14.75 -5.42 12.19
C LEU A 212 15.15 -4.20 13.04
N SER A 213 16.44 -3.88 13.10
CA SER A 213 16.95 -2.80 13.96
C SER A 213 16.62 -1.42 13.41
N SER A 214 16.68 -1.25 12.08
CA SER A 214 16.48 0.05 11.45
C SER A 214 15.03 0.30 11.03
N PHE A 215 14.31 -0.76 10.66
CA PHE A 215 12.96 -0.66 10.10
C PHE A 215 12.02 -1.75 10.65
N PRO A 216 11.77 -1.77 11.99
CA PRO A 216 11.06 -2.87 12.64
C PRO A 216 9.65 -3.10 12.07
N VAL A 217 8.88 -2.05 11.82
CA VAL A 217 7.50 -2.14 11.32
C VAL A 217 7.47 -2.71 9.89
N GLN A 218 8.32 -2.19 9.01
CA GLN A 218 8.45 -2.68 7.63
C GLN A 218 8.97 -4.12 7.61
N HIS A 219 9.95 -4.43 8.45
CA HIS A 219 10.45 -5.80 8.60
C HIS A 219 9.35 -6.78 9.01
N ALA A 220 8.52 -6.41 10.00
CA ALA A 220 7.40 -7.24 10.45
C ALA A 220 6.34 -7.43 9.34
N ALA A 221 6.01 -6.38 8.60
CA ALA A 221 5.10 -6.45 7.45
C ALA A 221 5.63 -7.42 6.38
N LEU A 222 6.90 -7.33 6.02
CA LEU A 222 7.55 -8.22 5.07
C LEU A 222 7.63 -9.66 5.58
N CYS A 223 7.90 -9.87 6.88
CA CYS A 223 7.86 -11.18 7.50
C CYS A 223 6.47 -11.82 7.41
N ASN A 224 5.41 -11.07 7.72
CA ASN A 224 4.04 -11.55 7.58
C ASN A 224 3.71 -11.90 6.11
N ASN A 225 4.07 -11.05 5.16
CA ASN A 225 3.82 -11.28 3.74
C ASN A 225 4.57 -12.52 3.22
N LEU A 226 5.84 -12.71 3.64
CA LEU A 226 6.63 -13.88 3.30
C LEU A 226 6.05 -15.16 3.96
N GLY A 227 5.58 -15.06 5.21
CA GLY A 227 4.85 -16.13 5.89
C GLY A 227 3.62 -16.55 5.09
N ASN A 228 2.83 -15.59 4.66
CA ASN A 228 1.63 -15.81 3.85
C ASN A 228 1.95 -16.43 2.46
N ALA A 229 3.07 -16.04 1.84
CA ALA A 229 3.53 -16.70 0.60
C ALA A 229 3.89 -18.17 0.84
N TYR A 230 4.57 -18.49 1.93
CA TYR A 230 4.85 -19.89 2.29
C TYR A 230 3.57 -20.70 2.60
N LEU A 231 2.55 -20.10 3.23
CA LEU A 231 1.25 -20.73 3.42
C LEU A 231 0.58 -21.04 2.06
N SER A 232 0.64 -20.11 1.13
CA SER A 232 0.11 -20.35 -0.22
C SER A 232 0.83 -21.50 -0.91
N LEU A 233 2.17 -21.59 -0.85
CA LEU A 233 2.93 -22.73 -1.38
C LEU A 233 2.56 -24.05 -0.71
N ALA A 234 2.37 -24.05 0.61
CA ALA A 234 1.97 -25.22 1.38
C ALA A 234 0.59 -25.76 0.97
N MET A 235 -0.30 -24.91 0.49
CA MET A 235 -1.63 -25.32 0.01
C MET A 235 -1.60 -25.93 -1.41
N HIS A 236 -0.59 -25.57 -2.22
CA HIS A 236 -0.50 -26.01 -3.61
C HIS A 236 0.32 -27.30 -3.80
N ASP A 237 1.24 -27.61 -2.89
CA ASP A 237 2.10 -28.78 -3.02
C ASP A 237 2.21 -29.53 -1.68
N GLU A 238 1.66 -30.75 -1.66
CA GLU A 238 1.65 -31.60 -0.48
C GLU A 238 3.06 -32.04 -0.04
N LYS A 239 3.98 -32.25 -0.99
CA LYS A 239 5.34 -32.71 -0.71
C LYS A 239 6.13 -31.69 0.11
N ILE A 240 5.86 -30.41 -0.09
CA ILE A 240 6.56 -29.31 0.61
C ILE A 240 5.70 -28.66 1.71
N ARG A 241 4.43 -29.08 1.86
CA ARG A 241 3.43 -28.51 2.79
C ARG A 241 4.00 -28.28 4.18
N HIS A 242 4.47 -29.33 4.83
CA HIS A 242 4.99 -29.25 6.19
C HIS A 242 6.21 -28.31 6.30
N ARG A 243 7.14 -28.40 5.34
CA ARG A 243 8.33 -27.54 5.31
C ARG A 243 7.96 -26.07 5.15
N CYS A 244 7.03 -25.76 4.24
CA CYS A 244 6.54 -24.40 4.03
C CYS A 244 5.77 -23.88 5.25
N ALA A 245 4.96 -24.71 5.91
CA ALA A 245 4.26 -24.34 7.14
C ALA A 245 5.24 -23.95 8.26
N ARG A 246 6.32 -24.71 8.44
CA ARG A 246 7.38 -24.36 9.40
C ARG A 246 8.09 -23.05 9.07
N TYR A 247 8.37 -22.80 7.79
CA TYR A 247 8.95 -21.51 7.36
C TYR A 247 7.97 -20.36 7.58
N ALA A 248 6.69 -20.58 7.32
CA ALA A 248 5.65 -19.59 7.60
C ALA A 248 5.62 -19.21 9.08
N LEU A 249 5.55 -20.23 9.99
CA LEU A 249 5.56 -19.99 11.43
C LEU A 249 6.77 -19.16 11.87
N LYS A 250 7.97 -19.55 11.44
CA LYS A 250 9.19 -18.80 11.79
C LYS A 250 9.13 -17.33 11.36
N ARG A 251 8.48 -17.01 10.23
CA ARG A 251 8.34 -15.63 9.75
C ARG A 251 7.24 -14.88 10.51
N LEU A 252 6.11 -15.55 10.77
CA LEU A 252 5.00 -14.98 11.51
C LEU A 252 5.37 -14.68 12.97
N ASP A 253 6.12 -15.57 13.62
CA ASP A 253 6.64 -15.35 14.98
C ASP A 253 7.57 -14.14 15.03
N ARG A 254 8.43 -13.94 14.01
CA ARG A 254 9.24 -12.72 13.90
C ARG A 254 8.40 -11.46 13.73
N ALA A 255 7.31 -11.54 12.97
CA ALA A 255 6.40 -10.41 12.80
C ALA A 255 5.71 -10.06 14.13
N LEU A 256 5.29 -11.05 14.92
CA LEU A 256 4.67 -10.88 16.24
C LEU A 256 5.63 -10.29 17.29
N GLY A 257 6.95 -10.43 17.11
CA GLY A 257 7.92 -9.75 17.94
C GLY A 257 7.91 -8.23 17.84
N VAL A 258 7.27 -7.68 16.79
CA VAL A 258 7.10 -6.22 16.58
C VAL A 258 5.62 -5.84 16.64
N ARG A 259 4.77 -6.61 15.97
CA ARG A 259 3.32 -6.37 15.91
C ARG A 259 2.68 -6.85 17.19
N THR A 260 2.67 -6.00 18.22
CA THR A 260 2.01 -6.31 19.50
C THR A 260 0.52 -5.99 19.43
N ARG A 261 -0.27 -6.63 20.29
CA ARG A 261 -1.71 -6.36 20.41
C ARG A 261 -1.99 -4.91 20.82
N ALA A 262 -1.11 -4.31 21.61
CA ALA A 262 -1.27 -2.95 22.11
C ALA A 262 -0.97 -1.89 21.04
N GLU A 263 0.11 -2.06 20.29
CA GLU A 263 0.59 -1.04 19.36
C GLU A 263 0.03 -1.19 17.93
N TYR A 264 -0.17 -2.45 17.49
CA TYR A 264 -0.60 -2.77 16.11
C TYR A 264 -1.72 -3.82 16.11
N PRO A 265 -2.87 -3.55 16.74
CA PRO A 265 -3.89 -4.56 17.02
C PRO A 265 -4.43 -5.25 15.75
N VAL A 266 -4.68 -4.52 14.68
CA VAL A 266 -5.18 -5.10 13.41
C VAL A 266 -4.10 -6.00 12.76
N ASP A 267 -2.87 -5.53 12.69
CA ASP A 267 -1.75 -6.27 12.12
C ASP A 267 -1.38 -7.50 12.95
N TYR A 268 -1.48 -7.38 14.28
CA TYR A 268 -1.35 -8.50 15.21
C TYR A 268 -2.40 -9.57 14.90
N ALA A 269 -3.67 -9.18 14.81
CA ALA A 269 -4.78 -10.08 14.51
C ALA A 269 -4.61 -10.80 13.16
N VAL A 270 -4.21 -10.08 12.11
CA VAL A 270 -3.89 -10.66 10.79
C VAL A 270 -2.76 -11.67 10.91
N THR A 271 -1.71 -11.35 11.67
CA THR A 271 -0.56 -12.23 11.84
C THR A 271 -0.92 -13.48 12.64
N GLN A 272 -1.72 -13.35 13.69
CA GLN A 272 -2.24 -14.50 14.45
C GLN A 272 -3.15 -15.39 13.59
N TYR A 273 -4.04 -14.80 12.79
CA TYR A 273 -4.86 -15.56 11.86
C TYR A 273 -4.01 -16.43 10.91
N ASN A 274 -2.99 -15.83 10.29
CA ASN A 274 -2.06 -16.55 9.41
C ASN A 274 -1.28 -17.65 10.18
N ARG A 275 -0.91 -17.37 11.44
CA ARG A 275 -0.23 -18.35 12.31
C ARG A 275 -1.12 -19.56 12.62
N GLY A 276 -2.41 -19.32 12.88
CA GLY A 276 -3.39 -20.40 13.03
C GLY A 276 -3.49 -21.27 11.78
N GLN A 277 -3.51 -20.66 10.58
CA GLN A 277 -3.47 -21.42 9.34
C GLN A 277 -2.19 -22.26 9.19
N ALA A 278 -1.04 -21.73 9.61
CA ALA A 278 0.22 -22.46 9.54
C ALA A 278 0.22 -23.71 10.41
N PHE A 279 -0.34 -23.64 11.63
CA PHE A 279 -0.46 -24.82 12.50
C PHE A 279 -1.30 -25.93 11.86
N LEU A 280 -2.36 -25.61 11.15
CA LEU A 280 -3.22 -26.60 10.45
C LEU A 280 -2.51 -27.30 9.28
N LEU A 281 -1.41 -26.77 8.77
CA LEU A 281 -0.63 -27.33 7.65
C LEU A 281 0.58 -28.12 8.11
N LEU A 282 0.83 -28.19 9.42
CA LEU A 282 1.89 -29.04 9.96
C LEU A 282 1.51 -30.51 9.88
N LYS A 283 2.51 -31.33 9.59
CA LYS A 283 2.48 -32.76 9.85
C LYS A 283 3.20 -32.97 11.18
N ALA A 284 2.46 -33.16 12.23
CA ALA A 284 3.01 -33.35 13.58
C ALA A 284 2.58 -34.70 14.13
N ASP A 285 3.42 -35.28 14.99
CA ASP A 285 3.09 -36.49 15.72
C ASP A 285 1.93 -36.25 16.70
N ASP A 286 1.80 -34.99 17.18
CA ASP A 286 0.66 -34.51 17.95
C ASP A 286 -0.15 -33.49 17.16
N LEU A 287 -1.11 -33.97 16.39
CA LEU A 287 -2.08 -33.12 15.66
C LEU A 287 -2.99 -32.37 16.62
N GLN A 288 -3.25 -32.93 17.82
CA GLN A 288 -4.12 -32.28 18.80
C GLN A 288 -3.48 -30.99 19.33
N ASP A 289 -2.17 -31.00 19.64
CA ASP A 289 -1.45 -29.75 19.98
C ASP A 289 -1.53 -28.71 18.86
N CYS A 290 -1.39 -29.12 17.61
CA CYS A 290 -1.54 -28.21 16.46
C CYS A 290 -2.94 -27.61 16.39
N TYR A 291 -4.01 -28.39 16.65
CA TYR A 291 -5.40 -27.87 16.66
C TYR A 291 -5.62 -26.90 17.83
N ILE A 292 -5.11 -27.21 19.03
CA ILE A 292 -5.21 -26.33 20.19
C ILE A 292 -4.54 -24.98 19.90
N ARG A 293 -3.32 -24.99 19.36
CA ARG A 293 -2.58 -23.77 18.98
C ARG A 293 -3.29 -22.99 17.86
N ALA A 294 -3.84 -23.67 16.87
CA ALA A 294 -4.59 -23.03 15.80
C ALA A 294 -5.84 -22.32 16.35
N VAL A 295 -6.60 -22.99 17.22
CA VAL A 295 -7.79 -22.42 17.89
C VAL A 295 -7.39 -21.18 18.70
N ALA A 296 -6.34 -21.26 19.50
CA ALA A 296 -5.84 -20.12 20.28
C ALA A 296 -5.49 -18.93 19.38
N CYS A 297 -4.76 -19.17 18.29
CA CYS A 297 -4.41 -18.11 17.35
C CYS A 297 -5.63 -17.47 16.66
N PHE A 298 -6.61 -18.26 16.23
CA PHE A 298 -7.83 -17.74 15.62
C PHE A 298 -8.72 -17.00 16.63
N GLN A 299 -8.76 -17.44 17.90
CA GLN A 299 -9.50 -16.77 18.97
C GLN A 299 -8.88 -15.40 19.26
N GLU A 300 -7.57 -15.32 19.41
CA GLU A 300 -6.83 -14.06 19.57
C GLU A 300 -7.09 -13.10 18.40
N ALA A 301 -7.06 -13.61 17.16
CA ALA A 301 -7.38 -12.83 15.99
C ALA A 301 -8.83 -12.32 16.01
N HIS A 302 -9.80 -13.17 16.37
CA HIS A 302 -11.21 -12.81 16.49
C HIS A 302 -11.42 -11.67 17.48
N ASP A 303 -10.91 -11.85 18.70
CA ASP A 303 -11.12 -10.88 19.78
C ASP A 303 -10.51 -9.52 19.44
N CYS A 304 -9.32 -9.54 18.82
CA CYS A 304 -8.63 -8.34 18.42
C CYS A 304 -9.33 -7.63 17.24
N PHE A 305 -9.83 -8.37 16.24
CA PHE A 305 -10.63 -7.79 15.15
C PHE A 305 -11.93 -7.17 15.66
N LEU A 306 -12.60 -7.78 16.65
CA LEU A 306 -13.80 -7.21 17.27
C LEU A 306 -13.50 -5.88 17.96
N LEU A 307 -12.45 -5.81 18.75
CA LEU A 307 -12.02 -4.59 19.45
C LEU A 307 -11.69 -3.46 18.46
N CYS A 308 -11.22 -3.81 17.25
CA CYS A 308 -10.90 -2.83 16.20
C CYS A 308 -12.06 -2.53 15.25
N GLY A 309 -13.29 -2.99 15.53
CA GLY A 309 -14.45 -2.77 14.67
C GLY A 309 -14.41 -3.53 13.33
N GLN A 310 -13.52 -4.52 13.17
CA GLN A 310 -13.32 -5.31 11.94
C GLN A 310 -14.28 -6.52 11.90
N ALA A 311 -15.60 -6.25 11.89
CA ALA A 311 -16.63 -7.27 12.05
C ALA A 311 -16.55 -8.43 11.04
N ARG A 312 -16.21 -8.14 9.76
CA ARG A 312 -16.06 -9.18 8.72
C ARG A 312 -14.89 -10.12 9.03
N SER A 313 -13.74 -9.57 9.37
CA SER A 313 -12.52 -10.32 9.71
C SER A 313 -12.72 -11.14 10.99
N ALA A 314 -13.38 -10.56 12.00
CA ALA A 314 -13.74 -11.27 13.24
C ALA A 314 -14.64 -12.47 12.97
N ARG A 315 -15.68 -12.32 12.12
CA ARG A 315 -16.56 -13.41 11.73
C ARG A 315 -15.77 -14.54 11.05
N THR A 316 -14.87 -14.21 10.14
CA THR A 316 -14.02 -15.20 9.46
C THR A 316 -13.13 -15.95 10.45
N ALA A 317 -12.50 -15.26 11.40
CA ALA A 317 -11.68 -15.90 12.43
C ALA A 317 -12.52 -16.83 13.32
N ARG A 318 -13.72 -16.42 13.74
CA ARG A 318 -14.66 -17.25 14.53
C ARG A 318 -15.06 -18.52 13.77
N GLN A 319 -15.32 -18.43 12.48
CA GLN A 319 -15.63 -19.60 11.64
C GLN A 319 -14.46 -20.61 11.64
N GLN A 320 -13.22 -20.13 11.59
CA GLN A 320 -12.05 -21.02 11.68
C GLN A 320 -11.96 -21.70 13.06
N VAL A 321 -12.24 -20.99 14.17
CA VAL A 321 -12.31 -21.59 15.52
C VAL A 321 -13.29 -22.76 15.53
N GLN A 322 -14.53 -22.53 15.04
CA GLN A 322 -15.56 -23.57 15.00
C GLN A 322 -15.16 -24.76 14.14
N ARG A 323 -14.63 -24.49 12.93
CA ARG A 323 -14.14 -25.53 12.02
C ARG A 323 -13.07 -26.41 12.64
N VAL A 324 -12.07 -25.81 13.29
CA VAL A 324 -10.96 -26.58 13.89
C VAL A 324 -11.43 -27.39 15.09
N ARG A 325 -12.35 -26.88 15.91
CA ARG A 325 -12.95 -27.63 17.03
C ARG A 325 -13.70 -28.87 16.54
N LEU A 326 -14.45 -28.75 15.43
CA LEU A 326 -15.13 -29.91 14.82
C LEU A 326 -14.13 -30.96 14.29
N LEU A 327 -13.04 -30.50 13.63
CA LEU A 327 -11.98 -31.41 13.15
C LEU A 327 -11.28 -32.14 14.30
N ALA A 328 -11.05 -31.46 15.42
CA ALA A 328 -10.45 -32.06 16.61
C ALA A 328 -11.38 -33.12 17.22
N ALA A 329 -12.69 -32.83 17.32
CA ALA A 329 -13.66 -33.76 17.88
C ALA A 329 -13.89 -35.02 17.02
N SER A 330 -13.90 -34.88 15.68
CA SER A 330 -14.13 -36.01 14.76
C SER A 330 -13.02 -37.04 14.68
N ARG A 331 -11.85 -36.77 15.28
CA ARG A 331 -10.69 -37.70 15.34
C ARG A 331 -10.58 -38.47 16.67
N HIS A 332 -11.46 -38.20 17.62
CA HIS A 332 -11.58 -38.95 18.86
C HIS A 332 -12.65 -40.04 18.80
N MET A 333 -13.42 -40.13 17.69
CA MET A 333 -14.31 -41.23 17.34
C MET A 333 -13.62 -42.17 16.36
#